data_5cdaf17007286003a94d6b15968a91d5
#
_entry.id   5cdaf17007286003a94d6b15968a91d5
#
_cell.length_a   1.000
_cell.length_b   1.000
_cell.length_c   1.000
_cell.angle_alpha   90.00
_cell.angle_beta   90.00
_cell.angle_gamma   90.00
#
_symmetry.space_group_name_H-M   'P 1'
#
loop_
_entity.id
_entity.type
_entity.pdbx_description
1 polymer ?
#
loop_
_entity_poly.entity_id
_entity_poly.type
_entity_poly.pdbx_seq_one_letter_code
_entity_poly.pdbx_strand_id
1 'polypeptide(L)'
;MWQGLLTFLNALRTALIGMGITIRNFFSPTVTIEYPEQQLDVPLGFRGLPVLLSDDEGNLKCVSCQLCARACPVDCIEIQDHRDPETRRKVVDVFNLDSTWCMYCGLCVEACPFDALAMSDHFELASYDMPSLVYTKEQLAEIGRRAITPTVNIRETQNFGI
;
A
#
# COMPACT_ATOMS: atom_id res chain seq x y z
N MET A 1 56.50 31.37 -2.48
CA MET A 1 56.59 30.30 -3.50
C MET A 1 56.32 28.91 -2.93
N TRP A 2 56.87 28.53 -1.79
CA TRP A 2 56.66 27.21 -1.18
C TRP A 2 55.20 26.90 -0.82
N GLN A 3 54.43 27.88 -0.28
CA GLN A 3 53.02 27.70 0.07
C GLN A 3 52.13 27.42 -1.17
N GLY A 4 52.42 28.06 -2.30
CA GLY A 4 51.67 27.82 -3.56
C GLY A 4 51.86 26.40 -4.07
N LEU A 5 53.06 25.86 -3.99
CA LEU A 5 53.37 24.47 -4.37
C LEU A 5 52.64 23.46 -3.47
N LEU A 6 52.62 23.68 -2.15
CA LEU A 6 51.91 22.82 -1.21
C LEU A 6 50.38 22.81 -1.46
N THR A 7 49.80 24.00 -1.74
CA THR A 7 48.39 24.13 -2.07
C THR A 7 48.07 23.37 -3.36
N PHE A 8 48.88 23.49 -4.39
CA PHE A 8 48.73 22.77 -5.65
C PHE A 8 48.80 21.26 -5.47
N LEU A 9 49.77 20.76 -4.72
CA LEU A 9 49.93 19.34 -4.41
C LEU A 9 48.73 18.78 -3.62
N ASN A 10 48.22 19.54 -2.67
CA ASN A 10 47.03 19.15 -1.92
C ASN A 10 45.76 19.11 -2.82
N ALA A 11 45.60 20.11 -3.70
CA ALA A 11 44.50 20.12 -4.66
C ALA A 11 44.55 18.89 -5.61
N LEU A 12 45.75 18.59 -6.13
CA LEU A 12 45.95 17.42 -6.99
C LEU A 12 45.66 16.12 -6.25
N ARG A 13 46.13 15.97 -5.01
CA ARG A 13 45.81 14.80 -4.16
C ARG A 13 44.32 14.64 -3.93
N THR A 14 43.62 15.74 -3.63
CA THR A 14 42.18 15.71 -3.37
C THR A 14 41.38 15.30 -4.62
N ALA A 15 41.78 15.82 -5.79
CA ALA A 15 41.20 15.46 -7.08
C ALA A 15 41.40 13.96 -7.40
N LEU A 16 42.60 13.44 -7.16
CA LEU A 16 42.91 12.03 -7.39
C LEU A 16 42.09 11.10 -6.45
N ILE A 17 41.94 11.50 -5.18
CA ILE A 17 41.07 10.75 -4.23
C ILE A 17 39.63 10.77 -4.71
N GLY A 18 39.10 11.92 -5.12
CA GLY A 18 37.73 12.05 -5.64
C GLY A 18 37.50 11.18 -6.87
N MET A 19 38.43 11.20 -7.84
CA MET A 19 38.37 10.31 -9.01
C MET A 19 38.43 8.83 -8.64
N GLY A 20 39.26 8.47 -7.67
CA GLY A 20 39.31 7.09 -7.17
C GLY A 20 37.97 6.59 -6.59
N ILE A 21 37.26 7.45 -5.85
CA ILE A 21 35.92 7.14 -5.31
C ILE A 21 34.89 6.96 -6.45
N THR A 22 34.89 7.84 -7.44
CA THR A 22 33.96 7.75 -8.57
C THR A 22 34.22 6.52 -9.43
N ILE A 23 35.48 6.18 -9.69
CA ILE A 23 35.84 4.96 -10.41
C ILE A 23 35.41 3.71 -9.65
N ARG A 24 35.61 3.68 -8.33
CA ARG A 24 35.14 2.56 -7.50
C ARG A 24 33.63 2.39 -7.58
N ASN A 25 32.87 3.49 -7.50
CA ASN A 25 31.42 3.46 -7.60
C ASN A 25 30.93 3.06 -9.00
N PHE A 26 31.67 3.44 -10.06
CA PHE A 26 31.36 3.05 -11.42
C PHE A 26 31.38 1.53 -11.64
N PHE A 27 32.32 0.82 -10.99
CA PHE A 27 32.41 -0.65 -11.07
C PHE A 27 31.63 -1.37 -9.97
N SER A 28 30.90 -0.64 -9.09
CA SER A 28 30.04 -1.29 -8.11
C SER A 28 28.74 -1.81 -8.76
N PRO A 29 28.17 -2.90 -8.26
CA PRO A 29 26.88 -3.38 -8.76
C PRO A 29 25.79 -2.32 -8.54
N THR A 30 24.83 -2.26 -9.46
CA THR A 30 23.68 -1.37 -9.36
C THR A 30 22.81 -1.76 -8.16
N VAL A 31 22.30 -0.77 -7.43
CA VAL A 31 21.37 -0.97 -6.30
C VAL A 31 19.93 -0.64 -6.68
N THR A 32 19.72 -0.18 -7.91
CA THR A 32 18.41 0.17 -8.46
C THR A 32 17.70 -1.09 -8.95
N ILE A 33 16.39 -1.14 -8.73
CA ILE A 33 15.53 -2.21 -9.21
C ILE A 33 15.00 -1.79 -10.59
N GLU A 34 15.14 -2.66 -11.57
CA GLU A 34 14.70 -2.42 -12.95
C GLU A 34 13.24 -2.91 -13.10
N TYR A 35 12.29 -2.07 -12.69
CA TYR A 35 10.88 -2.34 -12.90
C TYR A 35 10.51 -2.14 -14.38
N PRO A 36 9.70 -3.01 -15.03
CA PRO A 36 8.91 -4.12 -14.45
C PRO A 36 9.62 -5.48 -14.46
N GLU A 37 10.84 -5.60 -14.98
CA GLU A 37 11.58 -6.87 -15.10
C GLU A 37 11.93 -7.44 -13.71
N GLN A 38 12.18 -6.57 -12.76
CA GLN A 38 12.39 -6.91 -11.36
C GLN A 38 11.29 -6.26 -10.53
N GLN A 39 10.54 -7.07 -9.81
CA GLN A 39 9.52 -6.58 -8.88
C GLN A 39 10.12 -6.33 -7.51
N LEU A 40 9.63 -5.29 -6.84
CA LEU A 40 10.00 -4.96 -5.48
C LEU A 40 9.29 -5.93 -4.52
N ASP A 41 10.04 -6.55 -3.62
CA ASP A 41 9.43 -7.25 -2.48
C ASP A 41 8.75 -6.23 -1.57
N VAL A 42 7.43 -6.31 -1.51
CA VAL A 42 6.62 -5.38 -0.72
C VAL A 42 6.83 -5.65 0.76
N PRO A 43 7.29 -4.67 1.56
CA PRO A 43 7.55 -4.88 2.97
C PRO A 43 6.26 -5.12 3.75
N LEU A 44 6.37 -5.84 4.88
CA LEU A 44 5.30 -5.99 5.84
C LEU A 44 4.82 -4.61 6.31
N GLY A 45 3.50 -4.41 6.36
CA GLY A 45 2.91 -3.11 6.71
C GLY A 45 2.74 -2.14 5.53
N PHE A 46 2.97 -2.58 4.31
CA PHE A 46 2.64 -1.80 3.12
C PHE A 46 1.13 -1.50 3.05
N ARG A 47 0.79 -0.30 2.63
CA ARG A 47 -0.59 0.16 2.50
C ARG A 47 -0.95 0.34 1.03
N GLY A 48 -1.29 -0.77 0.37
CA GLY A 48 -1.85 -0.73 -0.98
C GLY A 48 -3.37 -0.55 -0.97
N LEU A 49 -4.06 -1.07 -1.97
CA LEU A 49 -5.51 -0.94 -2.08
C LEU A 49 -6.22 -1.61 -0.90
N PRO A 50 -7.16 -0.92 -0.21
CA PRO A 50 -8.04 -1.56 0.75
C PRO A 50 -8.92 -2.62 0.07
N VAL A 51 -8.98 -3.82 0.63
CA VAL A 51 -9.72 -4.96 0.06
C VAL A 51 -10.70 -5.54 1.07
N LEU A 52 -11.74 -6.20 0.55
CA LEU A 52 -12.73 -6.92 1.35
C LEU A 52 -12.27 -8.35 1.58
N LEU A 53 -12.33 -8.79 2.83
CA LEU A 53 -12.02 -10.16 3.20
C LEU A 53 -13.29 -11.02 3.23
N SER A 54 -13.14 -12.25 2.76
CA SER A 54 -14.13 -13.31 2.87
C SER A 54 -13.74 -14.29 3.96
N ASP A 55 -14.70 -15.05 4.46
CA ASP A 55 -14.47 -16.21 5.29
C ASP A 55 -14.03 -17.43 4.45
N ASP A 56 -13.77 -18.56 5.11
CA ASP A 56 -13.35 -19.80 4.44
C ASP A 56 -14.45 -20.40 3.55
N GLU A 57 -15.70 -19.98 3.75
CA GLU A 57 -16.87 -20.38 2.97
C GLU A 57 -17.08 -19.47 1.74
N GLY A 58 -16.30 -18.41 1.60
CA GLY A 58 -16.38 -17.43 0.51
C GLY A 58 -17.38 -16.30 0.75
N ASN A 59 -18.03 -16.24 1.92
CA ASN A 59 -18.92 -15.14 2.27
C ASN A 59 -18.13 -13.93 2.74
N LEU A 60 -18.62 -12.72 2.43
CA LEU A 60 -17.99 -11.49 2.90
C LEU A 60 -18.14 -11.36 4.43
N LYS A 61 -17.05 -11.04 5.10
CA LYS A 61 -17.05 -10.73 6.55
C LYS A 61 -17.75 -9.40 6.87
N CYS A 62 -17.99 -8.56 5.86
CA CYS A 62 -18.59 -7.25 6.01
C CYS A 62 -20.07 -7.35 6.38
N VAL A 63 -20.47 -6.69 7.47
CA VAL A 63 -21.86 -6.65 7.98
C VAL A 63 -22.53 -5.29 7.75
N SER A 64 -22.01 -4.46 6.87
CA SER A 64 -22.57 -3.14 6.54
C SER A 64 -22.79 -2.21 7.75
N CYS A 65 -21.85 -2.17 8.68
CA CYS A 65 -21.94 -1.30 9.85
C CYS A 65 -21.60 0.18 9.55
N GLN A 66 -21.05 0.48 8.35
CA GLN A 66 -20.68 1.81 7.84
C GLN A 66 -19.61 2.55 8.67
N LEU A 67 -18.92 1.88 9.59
CA LEU A 67 -17.87 2.51 10.39
C LEU A 67 -16.68 2.92 9.54
N CYS A 68 -16.31 2.11 8.55
CA CYS A 68 -15.21 2.42 7.64
C CYS A 68 -15.51 3.65 6.77
N ALA A 69 -16.75 3.82 6.28
CA ALA A 69 -17.15 5.01 5.53
C ALA A 69 -17.07 6.25 6.40
N ARG A 70 -17.57 6.19 7.64
CA ARG A 70 -17.49 7.32 8.59
C ARG A 70 -16.09 7.65 9.07
N ALA A 71 -15.18 6.68 9.08
CA ALA A 71 -13.79 6.88 9.45
C ALA A 71 -12.94 7.43 8.29
N CYS A 72 -13.47 7.42 7.07
CA CYS A 72 -12.77 7.91 5.90
C CYS A 72 -12.72 9.44 5.87
N PRO A 73 -11.53 10.07 5.88
CA PRO A 73 -11.42 11.52 5.90
C PRO A 73 -11.79 12.20 4.58
N VAL A 74 -11.88 11.42 3.50
CA VAL A 74 -12.15 11.90 2.13
C VAL A 74 -13.44 11.32 1.55
N ASP A 75 -14.24 10.60 2.35
CA ASP A 75 -15.54 10.03 1.98
C ASP A 75 -15.52 9.21 0.67
N CYS A 76 -14.42 8.45 0.44
CA CYS A 76 -14.24 7.66 -0.79
C CYS A 76 -14.92 6.29 -0.75
N ILE A 77 -15.66 5.94 0.31
CA ILE A 77 -16.32 4.65 0.49
C ILE A 77 -17.83 4.84 0.50
N GLU A 78 -18.50 4.26 -0.50
CA GLU A 78 -19.95 4.23 -0.58
C GLU A 78 -20.47 2.84 -0.18
N ILE A 79 -21.42 2.78 0.75
CA ILE A 79 -22.02 1.53 1.21
C ILE A 79 -23.55 1.65 1.17
N GLN A 80 -24.20 0.71 0.47
CA GLN A 80 -25.65 0.56 0.50
C GLN A 80 -25.95 -0.83 1.01
N ASP A 81 -26.94 -0.95 1.88
CA ASP A 81 -27.34 -2.21 2.50
C ASP A 81 -28.87 -2.37 2.51
N HIS A 82 -29.32 -3.61 2.53
CA HIS A 82 -30.69 -3.96 2.85
C HIS A 82 -30.75 -4.91 4.03
N ARG A 83 -31.94 -5.04 4.62
CA ARG A 83 -32.19 -6.07 5.63
C ARG A 83 -32.79 -7.30 4.96
N ASP A 84 -32.11 -8.41 5.11
CA ASP A 84 -32.64 -9.70 4.72
C ASP A 84 -33.94 -9.99 5.51
N PRO A 85 -35.05 -10.26 4.85
CA PRO A 85 -36.34 -10.52 5.52
C PRO A 85 -36.35 -11.78 6.39
N GLU A 86 -35.54 -12.78 6.06
CA GLU A 86 -35.48 -14.05 6.78
C GLU A 86 -34.56 -13.98 8.01
N THR A 87 -33.32 -13.52 7.82
CA THR A 87 -32.32 -13.51 8.89
C THR A 87 -32.31 -12.21 9.69
N ARG A 88 -33.01 -11.16 9.24
CA ARG A 88 -32.99 -9.78 9.77
C ARG A 88 -31.59 -9.15 9.86
N ARG A 89 -30.61 -9.78 9.25
CA ARG A 89 -29.23 -9.25 9.17
C ARG A 89 -29.13 -8.22 8.05
N LYS A 90 -28.21 -7.28 8.23
CA LYS A 90 -27.84 -6.37 7.15
C LYS A 90 -26.93 -7.09 6.17
N VAL A 91 -27.25 -6.97 4.90
CA VAL A 91 -26.47 -7.50 3.78
C VAL A 91 -25.98 -6.32 2.95
N VAL A 92 -24.71 -6.38 2.56
CA VAL A 92 -24.09 -5.35 1.72
C VAL A 92 -24.51 -5.55 0.27
N ASP A 93 -25.24 -4.61 -0.28
CA ASP A 93 -25.61 -4.61 -1.70
C ASP A 93 -24.52 -3.97 -2.53
N VAL A 94 -24.16 -2.75 -2.16
CA VAL A 94 -23.13 -1.96 -2.83
C VAL A 94 -22.03 -1.62 -1.83
N PHE A 95 -20.81 -1.86 -2.25
CA PHE A 95 -19.61 -1.37 -1.60
C PHE A 95 -18.67 -0.87 -2.69
N ASN A 96 -18.61 0.44 -2.86
CA ASN A 96 -17.74 1.08 -3.84
C ASN A 96 -16.62 1.80 -3.11
N LEU A 97 -15.40 1.62 -3.60
CA LEU A 97 -14.23 2.36 -3.16
C LEU A 97 -13.69 3.17 -4.34
N ASP A 98 -13.76 4.48 -4.22
CA ASP A 98 -13.12 5.37 -5.19
C ASP A 98 -11.64 5.56 -4.82
N SER A 99 -10.75 4.85 -5.54
CA SER A 99 -9.32 4.90 -5.30
C SER A 99 -8.67 6.20 -5.79
N THR A 100 -9.38 7.02 -6.57
CA THR A 100 -8.86 8.32 -7.05
C THR A 100 -8.75 9.34 -5.92
N TRP A 101 -9.61 9.22 -4.89
CA TRP A 101 -9.60 10.07 -3.69
C TRP A 101 -8.96 9.38 -2.49
N CYS A 102 -8.80 8.06 -2.55
CA CYS A 102 -8.24 7.29 -1.45
C CYS A 102 -6.77 7.68 -1.18
N MET A 103 -6.47 8.04 0.07
CA MET A 103 -5.10 8.37 0.50
C MET A 103 -4.37 7.18 1.14
N TYR A 104 -4.92 5.98 1.06
CA TYR A 104 -4.32 4.73 1.57
C TYR A 104 -3.88 4.81 3.03
N CYS A 105 -4.59 5.56 3.85
CA CYS A 105 -4.23 5.81 5.25
C CYS A 105 -4.49 4.62 6.19
N GLY A 106 -5.37 3.67 5.80
CA GLY A 106 -5.69 2.47 6.58
C GLY A 106 -6.71 2.70 7.70
N LEU A 107 -7.25 3.91 7.92
CA LEU A 107 -8.23 4.19 8.97
C LEU A 107 -9.52 3.36 8.83
N CYS A 108 -9.93 3.04 7.60
CA CYS A 108 -11.07 2.16 7.34
C CYS A 108 -10.87 0.73 7.87
N VAL A 109 -9.63 0.23 7.79
CA VAL A 109 -9.23 -1.09 8.34
C VAL A 109 -9.23 -1.05 9.86
N GLU A 110 -8.62 -0.01 10.45
CA GLU A 110 -8.57 0.17 11.91
C GLU A 110 -9.96 0.33 12.54
N ALA A 111 -10.88 1.00 11.82
CA ALA A 111 -12.25 1.22 12.28
C ALA A 111 -13.14 -0.02 12.13
N CYS A 112 -12.72 -1.07 11.41
CA CYS A 112 -13.53 -2.26 11.17
C CYS A 112 -13.46 -3.23 12.36
N PRO A 113 -14.55 -3.43 13.13
CA PRO A 113 -14.53 -4.35 14.27
C PRO A 113 -14.65 -5.84 13.87
N PHE A 114 -14.95 -6.11 12.59
CA PHE A 114 -15.18 -7.46 12.06
C PHE A 114 -13.99 -8.00 11.26
N ASP A 115 -12.88 -7.24 11.19
CA ASP A 115 -11.72 -7.56 10.38
C ASP A 115 -12.12 -7.94 8.93
N ALA A 116 -13.11 -7.20 8.40
CA ALA A 116 -13.64 -7.40 7.06
C ALA A 116 -12.87 -6.62 5.98
N LEU A 117 -11.98 -5.72 6.39
CA LEU A 117 -11.11 -4.93 5.52
C LEU A 117 -9.66 -5.19 5.85
N ALA A 118 -8.81 -5.22 4.83
CA ALA A 118 -7.37 -5.26 4.97
C ALA A 118 -6.69 -4.36 3.93
N MET A 119 -5.46 -3.93 4.21
CA MET A 119 -4.62 -3.30 3.18
C MET A 119 -3.92 -4.40 2.40
N SER A 120 -4.02 -4.36 1.07
CA SER A 120 -3.33 -5.32 0.20
C SER A 120 -1.92 -4.83 -0.16
N ASP A 121 -1.17 -5.72 -0.79
CA ASP A 121 0.10 -5.41 -1.45
C ASP A 121 -0.09 -4.89 -2.89
N HIS A 122 -1.35 -4.83 -3.35
CA HIS A 122 -1.69 -4.39 -4.69
C HIS A 122 -1.50 -2.88 -4.84
N PHE A 123 -0.54 -2.47 -5.66
CA PHE A 123 -0.17 -1.06 -5.90
C PHE A 123 -0.21 -0.65 -7.38
N GLU A 124 -0.32 -1.60 -8.29
CA GLU A 124 -0.37 -1.35 -9.73
C GLU A 124 -1.78 -0.92 -10.15
N LEU A 125 -2.13 0.33 -9.83
CA LEU A 125 -3.47 0.89 -10.03
C LEU A 125 -3.53 1.87 -11.21
N ALA A 126 -2.48 1.95 -12.03
CA ALA A 126 -2.45 2.90 -13.13
C ALA A 126 -3.52 2.55 -14.18
N SER A 127 -4.32 3.54 -14.55
CA SER A 127 -5.36 3.41 -15.57
C SER A 127 -5.45 4.66 -16.43
N TYR A 128 -5.93 4.50 -17.66
CA TYR A 128 -6.22 5.63 -18.56
C TYR A 128 -7.57 6.29 -18.27
N ASP A 129 -8.49 5.56 -17.60
CA ASP A 129 -9.86 6.01 -17.35
C ASP A 129 -10.12 6.11 -15.83
N MET A 130 -10.55 7.28 -15.35
CA MET A 130 -10.88 7.47 -13.94
C MET A 130 -12.01 6.55 -13.44
N PRO A 131 -13.08 6.29 -14.19
CA PRO A 131 -14.13 5.38 -13.74
C PRO A 131 -13.66 3.96 -13.44
N SER A 132 -12.59 3.49 -14.08
CA SER A 132 -12.01 2.17 -13.83
C SER A 132 -11.31 2.07 -12.47
N LEU A 133 -11.06 3.19 -11.82
CA LEU A 133 -10.44 3.29 -10.49
C LEU A 133 -11.48 3.28 -9.35
N VAL A 134 -12.78 3.16 -9.68
CA VAL A 134 -13.84 2.89 -8.72
C VAL A 134 -14.03 1.39 -8.62
N TYR A 135 -13.61 0.83 -7.52
CA TYR A 135 -13.65 -0.62 -7.28
C TYR A 135 -14.96 -1.04 -6.63
N THR A 136 -15.63 -2.01 -7.24
CA THR A 136 -16.86 -2.59 -6.69
C THR A 136 -16.58 -3.63 -5.62
N LYS A 137 -17.62 -4.02 -4.89
CA LYS A 137 -17.60 -5.07 -3.87
C LYS A 137 -16.95 -6.36 -4.36
N GLU A 138 -17.32 -6.80 -5.56
CA GLU A 138 -16.86 -8.04 -6.17
C GLU A 138 -15.36 -7.98 -6.50
N GLN A 139 -14.91 -6.85 -7.06
CA GLN A 139 -13.50 -6.62 -7.40
C GLN A 139 -12.63 -6.58 -6.15
N LEU A 140 -13.08 -5.86 -5.11
CA LEU A 140 -12.36 -5.79 -3.84
C LEU A 140 -12.27 -7.15 -3.14
N ALA A 141 -13.33 -7.96 -3.21
CA ALA A 141 -13.32 -9.30 -2.66
C ALA A 141 -12.42 -10.26 -3.45
N GLU A 142 -12.39 -10.12 -4.78
CA GLU A 142 -11.51 -10.92 -5.64
C GLU A 142 -10.03 -10.59 -5.42
N ILE A 143 -9.69 -9.31 -5.33
CA ILE A 143 -8.34 -8.88 -4.98
C ILE A 143 -7.98 -9.37 -3.57
N GLY A 144 -8.90 -9.26 -2.61
CA GLY A 144 -8.70 -9.73 -1.24
C GLY A 144 -8.42 -11.23 -1.15
N ARG A 145 -9.04 -12.06 -2.00
CA ARG A 145 -8.75 -13.51 -2.08
C ARG A 145 -7.37 -13.80 -2.64
N ARG A 146 -6.87 -12.99 -3.57
CA ARG A 146 -5.54 -13.14 -4.18
C ARG A 146 -4.43 -12.60 -3.29
N ALA A 147 -4.70 -11.49 -2.63
CA ALA A 147 -3.76 -10.78 -1.75
C ALA A 147 -3.62 -11.40 -0.35
N ILE A 148 -4.00 -12.68 -0.16
CA ILE A 148 -3.77 -13.44 1.07
C ILE A 148 -2.32 -13.97 1.10
N THR A 149 -1.37 -13.11 0.90
CA THR A 149 -0.14 -13.09 1.70
C THR A 149 -0.52 -12.43 3.03
N PRO A 150 0.09 -12.78 4.16
CA PRO A 150 -0.35 -12.33 5.47
C PRO A 150 -0.35 -10.80 5.50
N THR A 151 -1.51 -10.22 5.20
CA THR A 151 -1.73 -8.79 5.35
C THR A 151 -1.51 -8.52 6.82
N VAL A 152 -0.49 -7.74 7.10
CA VAL A 152 -0.16 -7.34 8.46
C VAL A 152 -1.41 -6.71 9.04
N ASN A 153 -2.00 -7.41 9.97
CA ASN A 153 -3.06 -6.85 10.80
C ASN A 153 -2.40 -5.69 11.56
N ILE A 154 -2.75 -4.45 11.22
CA ILE A 154 -2.11 -3.24 11.80
C ILE A 154 -2.16 -3.29 13.33
N ARG A 155 -3.14 -4.02 13.90
CA ARG A 155 -3.25 -4.28 15.34
C ARG A 155 -2.10 -5.12 15.90
N GLU A 156 -1.47 -5.98 15.10
CA GLU A 156 -0.33 -6.79 15.54
C GLU A 156 1.00 -6.03 15.47
N THR A 157 1.12 -5.05 14.56
CA THR A 157 2.35 -4.24 14.42
C THR A 157 2.55 -3.21 15.52
N GLN A 158 1.49 -2.88 16.31
CA GLN A 158 1.63 -1.97 17.47
C GLN A 158 2.43 -2.60 18.62
N ASN A 159 2.74 -3.89 18.57
CA ASN A 159 3.55 -4.58 19.57
C ASN A 159 5.06 -4.66 19.25
N PHE A 160 5.51 -4.04 18.15
CA PHE A 160 6.95 -3.82 17.98
C PHE A 160 7.39 -2.70 18.92
N GLY A 161 7.74 -3.09 20.15
CA GLY A 161 8.31 -2.21 21.16
C GLY A 161 9.54 -1.48 20.60
N ILE A 162 9.49 -0.16 20.73
CA ILE A 162 10.65 0.73 20.67
C ILE A 162 11.45 0.55 21.96
#